data_c1b467bc3dc6119f493784c3fdf65d10
#
_entry.id   c1b467bc3dc6119f493784c3fdf65d10
#
_cell.length_a   1.000
_cell.length_b   1.000
_cell.length_c   1.000
_cell.angle_alpha   90.00
_cell.angle_beta   90.00
_cell.angle_gamma   90.00
#
_symmetry.space_group_name_H-M   'P 1'
#
loop_
_entity.id
_entity.type
_entity.pdbx_description
1 polymer ?
#
loop_
_entity_poly.entity_id
_entity_poly.type
_entity_poly.pdbx_seq_one_letter_code
_entity_poly.pdbx_strand_id
1 'polypeptide(L)'
;MKHEHRAGNMILADALDRSGLDVETVLVPLLGYPEDPSVFEDAATVVIFCTGHQGHILNPHLAEFDALMKSGVGVVMIHWATEAEKGEPGQKFLEWMGGFCDLDWSVNPHWTPHFRDFPEHPVANGLKPFQVDDEWYYHMRFVDDMKGVTPILADLPPPNTLRRPDGPRSGNSAVRRAVAAGEKQVVAWTYERPSGGRGFG
;
A
#
# COMPACT_ATOMS: atom_id res chain seq x y z
N MET A 1 -15.43 -0.71 14.17
CA MET A 1 -14.13 -0.33 13.59
C MET A 1 -13.48 -1.64 13.16
N LYS A 2 -13.00 -1.76 11.92
CA LYS A 2 -12.44 -3.05 11.43
C LYS A 2 -10.94 -3.19 11.72
N HIS A 3 -10.24 -2.05 11.88
CA HIS A 3 -8.80 -2.02 12.13
C HIS A 3 -8.48 -0.97 13.20
N GLU A 4 -7.48 -1.28 14.03
CA GLU A 4 -6.97 -0.40 15.09
C GLU A 4 -5.84 0.48 14.53
N HIS A 5 -6.18 1.42 13.63
CA HIS A 5 -5.22 2.25 12.91
C HIS A 5 -4.25 2.99 13.84
N ARG A 6 -4.77 3.56 14.94
CA ARG A 6 -3.92 4.27 15.91
C ARG A 6 -2.87 3.33 16.53
N ALA A 7 -3.30 2.17 17.01
CA ALA A 7 -2.38 1.19 17.62
C ALA A 7 -1.36 0.70 16.59
N GLY A 8 -1.77 0.46 15.34
CA GLY A 8 -0.88 0.06 14.25
C GLY A 8 0.19 1.12 13.98
N ASN A 9 -0.19 2.40 13.84
CA ASN A 9 0.77 3.48 13.64
C ASN A 9 1.73 3.65 14.85
N MET A 10 1.22 3.48 16.08
CA MET A 10 2.08 3.51 17.28
C MET A 10 3.09 2.37 17.29
N ILE A 11 2.71 1.15 16.91
CA ILE A 11 3.61 -0.01 16.82
C ILE A 11 4.71 0.24 15.78
N LEU A 12 4.34 0.82 14.62
CA LEU A 12 5.31 1.15 13.56
C LEU A 12 6.31 2.21 14.02
N ALA A 13 5.84 3.29 14.67
CA ALA A 13 6.70 4.32 15.23
C ALA A 13 7.65 3.72 16.27
N ASP A 14 7.14 2.96 17.25
CA ASP A 14 7.95 2.31 18.29
C ASP A 14 8.98 1.33 17.67
N ALA A 15 8.63 0.62 16.62
CA ALA A 15 9.56 -0.26 15.92
C ALA A 15 10.68 0.52 15.21
N LEU A 16 10.38 1.66 14.61
CA LEU A 16 11.37 2.54 13.98
C LEU A 16 12.30 3.15 15.05
N ASP A 17 11.77 3.66 16.14
CA ASP A 17 12.54 4.25 17.24
C ASP A 17 13.52 3.23 17.86
N ARG A 18 13.14 1.95 17.91
CA ARG A 18 13.98 0.85 18.41
C ARG A 18 14.91 0.23 17.37
N SER A 19 14.77 0.60 16.10
CA SER A 19 15.52 -0.05 15.01
C SER A 19 17.03 0.22 15.06
N GLY A 20 17.46 1.28 15.73
CA GLY A 20 18.82 1.78 15.70
C GLY A 20 19.17 2.52 14.41
N LEU A 21 18.20 2.76 13.54
CA LEU A 21 18.37 3.63 12.39
C LEU A 21 18.38 5.09 12.84
N ASP A 22 19.09 5.93 12.08
CA ASP A 22 19.08 7.39 12.29
C ASP A 22 17.80 7.99 11.68
N VAL A 23 16.68 7.77 12.36
CA VAL A 23 15.36 8.27 11.98
C VAL A 23 14.67 8.85 13.22
N GLU A 24 13.99 9.97 13.05
CA GLU A 24 13.07 10.54 14.03
C GLU A 24 11.64 10.28 13.57
N THR A 25 10.77 9.82 14.47
CA THR A 25 9.36 9.59 14.17
C THR A 25 8.48 10.65 14.79
N VAL A 26 7.57 11.22 14.02
CA VAL A 26 6.52 12.12 14.50
C VAL A 26 5.18 11.43 14.32
N LEU A 27 4.58 11.02 15.44
CA LEU A 27 3.26 10.39 15.43
C LEU A 27 2.17 11.46 15.49
N VAL A 28 1.37 11.59 14.44
CA VAL A 28 0.19 12.45 14.44
C VAL A 28 -0.90 11.77 15.28
N PRO A 29 -1.27 12.31 16.45
CA PRO A 29 -2.13 11.62 17.42
C PRO A 29 -3.61 11.65 17.06
N LEU A 30 -4.01 12.48 16.09
CA LEU A 30 -5.39 12.67 15.68
C LEU A 30 -5.83 11.61 14.66
N LEU A 31 -7.09 11.28 14.66
CA LEU A 31 -7.71 10.44 13.64
C LEU A 31 -8.04 11.33 12.43
N GLY A 32 -7.13 11.40 11.47
CA GLY A 32 -7.35 12.17 10.26
C GLY A 32 -6.08 12.81 9.71
N TYR A 33 -6.26 13.68 8.76
CA TYR A 33 -5.18 14.51 8.21
C TYR A 33 -4.76 15.56 9.26
N PRO A 34 -3.46 15.87 9.40
CA PRO A 34 -3.01 16.85 10.39
C PRO A 34 -3.59 18.24 10.10
N GLU A 35 -4.09 18.90 11.15
CA GLU A 35 -4.59 20.27 11.06
C GLU A 35 -3.45 21.27 10.84
N ASP A 36 -2.26 20.97 11.41
CA ASP A 36 -1.06 21.78 11.25
C ASP A 36 -0.14 21.10 10.20
N PRO A 37 0.00 21.67 8.99
CA PRO A 37 0.85 21.12 7.96
C PRO A 37 2.35 21.19 8.28
N SER A 38 2.77 21.92 9.32
CA SER A 38 4.18 21.98 9.73
C SER A 38 4.75 20.63 10.13
N VAL A 39 3.89 19.66 10.48
CA VAL A 39 4.32 18.28 10.74
C VAL A 39 4.97 17.59 9.53
N PHE A 40 4.80 18.13 8.34
CA PHE A 40 5.45 17.65 7.12
C PHE A 40 6.75 18.38 6.78
N GLU A 41 7.06 19.47 7.50
CA GLU A 41 8.33 20.18 7.32
C GLU A 41 9.48 19.22 7.68
N ASP A 42 10.44 19.11 6.78
CA ASP A 42 11.59 18.20 6.91
C ASP A 42 11.25 16.69 6.91
N ALA A 43 10.00 16.31 6.66
CA ALA A 43 9.63 14.91 6.57
C ALA A 43 10.29 14.24 5.36
N ALA A 44 11.07 13.19 5.59
CA ALA A 44 11.62 12.36 4.52
C ALA A 44 10.57 11.40 3.93
N THR A 45 9.62 10.94 4.77
CA THR A 45 8.58 9.97 4.38
C THR A 45 7.36 10.11 5.28
N VAL A 46 6.18 9.97 4.68
CA VAL A 46 4.90 9.88 5.39
C VAL A 46 4.41 8.43 5.38
N VAL A 47 4.10 7.89 6.55
CA VAL A 47 3.53 6.54 6.71
C VAL A 47 2.06 6.65 7.05
N ILE A 48 1.20 5.98 6.28
CA ILE A 48 -0.26 6.05 6.42
C ILE A 48 -0.82 4.64 6.63
N PHE A 49 -1.49 4.45 7.76
CA PHE A 49 -2.35 3.31 8.02
C PHE A 49 -3.71 3.84 8.47
N CYS A 50 -4.66 3.86 7.57
CA CYS A 50 -5.98 4.46 7.77
C CYS A 50 -7.09 3.66 7.05
N THR A 51 -8.33 4.11 7.19
CA THR A 51 -9.47 3.64 6.37
C THR A 51 -9.25 4.04 4.92
N GLY A 52 -9.50 3.12 4.00
CA GLY A 52 -9.42 3.36 2.56
C GLY A 52 -10.73 3.83 1.93
N HIS A 53 -10.73 3.95 0.59
CA HIS A 53 -11.86 4.34 -0.25
C HIS A 53 -12.46 5.68 0.20
N GLN A 54 -13.79 5.79 0.37
CA GLN A 54 -14.47 7.05 0.75
C GLN A 54 -14.03 7.60 2.10
N GLY A 55 -13.51 6.75 2.99
CA GLY A 55 -13.02 7.16 4.30
C GLY A 55 -11.53 7.49 4.33
N HIS A 56 -10.85 7.53 3.17
CA HIS A 56 -9.43 7.80 3.14
C HIS A 56 -9.12 9.25 3.53
N ILE A 57 -8.18 9.42 4.47
CA ILE A 57 -7.83 10.73 5.05
C ILE A 57 -7.30 11.73 4.02
N LEU A 58 -6.79 11.26 2.88
CA LEU A 58 -6.26 12.12 1.82
C LEU A 58 -7.35 12.63 0.85
N ASN A 59 -8.56 12.08 0.83
CA ASN A 59 -9.58 12.47 -0.14
C ASN A 59 -9.87 13.97 -0.15
N PRO A 60 -9.99 14.68 1.00
CA PRO A 60 -10.18 16.12 1.02
C PRO A 60 -8.89 16.92 0.76
N HIS A 61 -7.72 16.27 0.73
CA HIS A 61 -6.39 16.90 0.77
C HIS A 61 -5.51 16.51 -0.42
N LEU A 62 -6.10 16.02 -1.53
CA LEU A 62 -5.34 15.50 -2.67
C LEU A 62 -4.34 16.51 -3.24
N ALA A 63 -4.75 17.78 -3.38
CA ALA A 63 -3.88 18.81 -3.95
C ALA A 63 -2.70 19.15 -3.01
N GLU A 64 -2.96 19.25 -1.71
CA GLU A 64 -1.94 19.54 -0.69
C GLU A 64 -0.94 18.39 -0.61
N PHE A 65 -1.44 17.15 -0.55
CA PHE A 65 -0.60 15.98 -0.49
C PHE A 65 0.18 15.76 -1.81
N ASP A 66 -0.41 16.08 -2.96
CA ASP A 66 0.28 16.05 -4.25
C ASP A 66 1.47 17.02 -4.30
N ALA A 67 1.33 18.22 -3.73
CA ALA A 67 2.43 19.15 -3.62
C ALA A 67 3.58 18.58 -2.77
N LEU A 68 3.25 17.91 -1.66
CA LEU A 68 4.22 17.22 -0.81
C LEU A 68 4.91 16.07 -1.57
N MET A 69 4.18 15.27 -2.33
CA MET A 69 4.76 14.21 -3.15
C MET A 69 5.69 14.76 -4.24
N LYS A 70 5.34 15.88 -4.87
CA LYS A 70 6.16 16.56 -5.89
C LYS A 70 7.43 17.19 -5.31
N SER A 71 7.47 17.51 -4.02
CA SER A 71 8.69 17.95 -3.35
C SER A 71 9.69 16.82 -3.09
N GLY A 72 9.31 15.56 -3.37
CA GLY A 72 10.20 14.41 -3.25
C GLY A 72 10.00 13.59 -1.97
N VAL A 73 9.08 13.98 -1.09
CA VAL A 73 8.79 13.23 0.15
C VAL A 73 8.30 11.81 -0.19
N GLY A 74 8.81 10.81 0.51
CA GLY A 74 8.38 9.42 0.38
C GLY A 74 6.98 9.18 0.94
N VAL A 75 6.30 8.12 0.48
CA VAL A 75 5.03 7.69 1.05
C VAL A 75 4.98 6.18 1.22
N VAL A 76 4.47 5.75 2.36
CA VAL A 76 4.15 4.35 2.67
C VAL A 76 2.68 4.26 3.01
N MET A 77 1.93 3.44 2.28
CA MET A 77 0.53 3.16 2.58
C MET A 77 0.36 1.69 2.92
N ILE A 78 -0.26 1.42 4.07
CA ILE A 78 -0.34 0.07 4.63
C ILE A 78 -1.77 -0.43 4.59
N HIS A 79 -1.93 -1.65 4.02
CA HIS A 79 -3.16 -2.42 4.03
C HIS A 79 -4.32 -1.63 3.43
N TRP A 80 -5.37 -1.31 4.20
CA TRP A 80 -6.55 -0.62 3.68
C TRP A 80 -6.26 0.81 3.17
N ALA A 81 -5.20 1.45 3.66
CA ALA A 81 -4.77 2.74 3.13
C ALA A 81 -4.32 2.71 1.66
N THR A 82 -4.07 1.54 1.07
CA THR A 82 -3.78 1.41 -0.37
C THR A 82 -5.03 1.52 -1.25
N GLU A 83 -6.24 1.52 -0.67
CA GLU A 83 -7.49 1.56 -1.43
C GLU A 83 -7.96 2.99 -1.67
N ALA A 84 -8.05 3.36 -2.94
CA ALA A 84 -8.55 4.66 -3.39
C ALA A 84 -9.87 4.54 -4.15
N GLU A 85 -10.65 5.62 -4.17
CA GLU A 85 -11.78 5.75 -5.08
C GLU A 85 -11.29 5.88 -6.54
N LYS A 86 -12.13 5.46 -7.48
CA LYS A 86 -11.90 5.71 -8.91
C LYS A 86 -11.92 7.21 -9.20
N GLY A 87 -11.27 7.60 -10.29
CA GLY A 87 -11.17 9.01 -10.69
C GLY A 87 -9.93 9.67 -10.12
N GLU A 88 -10.06 10.90 -9.65
CA GLU A 88 -8.91 11.69 -9.19
C GLU A 88 -8.10 11.03 -8.06
N PRO A 89 -8.71 10.48 -6.99
CA PRO A 89 -7.94 9.79 -5.95
C PRO A 89 -7.10 8.64 -6.51
N GLY A 90 -7.69 7.75 -7.32
CA GLY A 90 -6.98 6.63 -7.92
C GLY A 90 -5.85 7.06 -8.86
N GLN A 91 -6.04 8.15 -9.63
CA GLN A 91 -4.97 8.71 -10.46
C GLN A 91 -3.81 9.23 -9.60
N LYS A 92 -4.11 9.92 -8.49
CA LYS A 92 -3.08 10.39 -7.56
C LYS A 92 -2.33 9.24 -6.90
N PHE A 93 -3.00 8.16 -6.55
CA PHE A 93 -2.33 6.99 -5.99
C PHE A 93 -1.41 6.30 -7.02
N LEU A 94 -1.81 6.24 -8.30
CA LEU A 94 -0.90 5.79 -9.36
C LEU A 94 0.33 6.71 -9.49
N GLU A 95 0.15 8.03 -9.41
CA GLU A 95 1.25 9.00 -9.47
C GLU A 95 2.19 8.87 -8.26
N TRP A 96 1.66 8.62 -7.06
CA TRP A 96 2.43 8.61 -5.81
C TRP A 96 3.06 7.26 -5.49
N MET A 97 2.34 6.17 -5.75
CA MET A 97 2.69 4.82 -5.33
C MET A 97 2.86 3.82 -6.48
N GLY A 98 2.58 4.22 -7.71
CA GLY A 98 2.62 3.34 -8.87
C GLY A 98 1.53 2.29 -8.91
N GLY A 99 0.69 2.20 -7.87
CA GLY A 99 -0.39 1.24 -7.78
C GLY A 99 -1.36 1.54 -6.64
N PHE A 100 -2.57 0.97 -6.71
CA PHE A 100 -3.58 1.08 -5.65
C PHE A 100 -4.58 -0.08 -5.70
N CYS A 101 -5.28 -0.29 -4.60
CA CYS A 101 -6.40 -1.21 -4.49
C CYS A 101 -7.66 -0.52 -5.04
N ASP A 102 -8.22 -1.07 -6.13
CA ASP A 102 -9.48 -0.61 -6.74
C ASP A 102 -10.62 -1.51 -6.27
N LEU A 103 -11.64 -0.92 -5.65
CA LEU A 103 -12.79 -1.58 -5.04
C LEU A 103 -13.44 -2.68 -5.92
N ASP A 104 -13.55 -2.44 -7.24
CA ASP A 104 -14.23 -3.35 -8.17
C ASP A 104 -13.25 -4.21 -8.99
N TRP A 105 -11.96 -4.08 -8.74
CA TRP A 105 -10.90 -4.78 -9.46
C TRP A 105 -10.04 -5.65 -8.56
N SER A 106 -9.60 -5.08 -7.44
CA SER A 106 -8.81 -5.77 -6.44
C SER A 106 -9.67 -6.60 -5.50
N VAL A 107 -9.08 -7.58 -4.84
CA VAL A 107 -9.77 -8.46 -3.90
C VAL A 107 -8.96 -8.62 -2.60
N ASN A 108 -9.63 -8.97 -1.52
CA ASN A 108 -9.04 -9.04 -0.18
C ASN A 108 -9.42 -10.33 0.59
N PRO A 109 -9.19 -11.51 0.03
CA PRO A 109 -9.44 -12.74 0.78
C PRO A 109 -8.39 -12.97 1.87
N HIS A 110 -8.75 -13.73 2.90
CA HIS A 110 -7.77 -14.35 3.78
C HIS A 110 -7.11 -15.54 3.07
N TRP A 111 -5.79 -15.59 3.10
CA TRP A 111 -5.00 -16.70 2.60
C TRP A 111 -3.58 -16.66 3.16
N THR A 112 -2.85 -17.76 2.99
CA THR A 112 -1.49 -17.90 3.49
C THR A 112 -0.51 -17.95 2.33
N PRO A 113 0.05 -16.80 1.88
CA PRO A 113 1.12 -16.79 0.89
C PRO A 113 2.42 -17.34 1.48
N HIS A 114 3.27 -17.89 0.60
CA HIS A 114 4.59 -18.42 0.94
C HIS A 114 5.66 -17.57 0.26
N PHE A 115 6.01 -16.44 0.86
CA PHE A 115 7.04 -15.57 0.31
C PHE A 115 8.42 -16.21 0.45
N ARG A 116 9.08 -16.47 -0.67
CA ARG A 116 10.39 -17.14 -0.73
C ARG A 116 11.37 -16.41 -1.64
N ASP A 117 10.86 -15.75 -2.65
CA ASP A 117 11.63 -15.06 -3.67
C ASP A 117 11.52 -13.56 -3.41
N PHE A 118 12.63 -12.91 -3.12
CA PHE A 118 12.69 -11.48 -2.86
C PHE A 118 13.58 -10.83 -3.92
N PRO A 119 13.24 -9.62 -4.39
CA PRO A 119 14.09 -8.89 -5.32
C PRO A 119 15.38 -8.42 -4.64
N GLU A 120 16.40 -8.19 -5.43
CA GLU A 120 17.60 -7.49 -4.98
C GLU A 120 17.28 -5.98 -4.83
N HIS A 121 16.71 -5.62 -3.69
CA HIS A 121 16.22 -4.27 -3.39
C HIS A 121 16.43 -3.94 -1.91
N PRO A 122 16.80 -2.69 -1.54
CA PRO A 122 17.04 -2.30 -0.14
C PRO A 122 15.90 -2.63 0.82
N VAL A 123 14.63 -2.47 0.39
CA VAL A 123 13.45 -2.80 1.20
C VAL A 123 13.34 -4.31 1.49
N ALA A 124 13.95 -5.16 0.65
CA ALA A 124 13.95 -6.60 0.85
C ALA A 124 15.17 -7.10 1.66
N ASN A 125 16.11 -6.22 2.02
CA ASN A 125 17.29 -6.61 2.76
C ASN A 125 16.94 -7.20 4.12
N GLY A 126 17.47 -8.38 4.39
CA GLY A 126 17.25 -9.10 5.64
C GLY A 126 15.95 -9.91 5.69
N LEU A 127 15.09 -9.83 4.69
CA LEU A 127 13.92 -10.71 4.59
C LEU A 127 14.38 -12.15 4.47
N LYS A 128 13.68 -13.04 5.16
CA LYS A 128 13.84 -14.49 5.06
C LYS A 128 12.52 -15.09 4.61
N PRO A 129 12.50 -16.26 3.98
CA PRO A 129 11.25 -16.93 3.64
C PRO A 129 10.29 -17.01 4.81
N PHE A 130 9.06 -16.60 4.60
CA PHE A 130 8.01 -16.62 5.62
C PHE A 130 6.64 -16.90 5.01
N GLN A 131 5.70 -17.24 5.88
CA GLN A 131 4.30 -17.37 5.56
C GLN A 131 3.47 -16.83 6.74
N VAL A 132 2.35 -16.21 6.43
CA VAL A 132 1.40 -15.73 7.44
C VAL A 132 0.01 -15.70 6.84
N ASP A 133 -0.97 -16.20 7.59
CA ASP A 133 -2.38 -16.11 7.21
C ASP A 133 -2.91 -14.73 7.57
N ASP A 134 -3.35 -13.99 6.55
CA ASP A 134 -3.87 -12.64 6.73
C ASP A 134 -4.84 -12.28 5.61
N GLU A 135 -5.49 -11.13 5.73
CA GLU A 135 -6.26 -10.49 4.68
C GLU A 135 -5.32 -9.83 3.66
N TRP A 136 -4.81 -10.63 2.72
CA TRP A 136 -3.90 -10.14 1.71
C TRP A 136 -4.66 -9.61 0.49
N TYR A 137 -4.54 -8.29 0.29
CA TYR A 137 -5.08 -7.61 -0.88
C TYR A 137 -4.23 -7.93 -2.10
N TYR A 138 -4.88 -8.26 -3.23
CA TYR A 138 -4.16 -8.51 -4.47
C TYR A 138 -4.97 -8.10 -5.71
N HIS A 139 -4.37 -8.27 -6.89
CA HIS A 139 -4.90 -7.79 -8.18
C HIS A 139 -5.05 -6.27 -8.17
N MET A 140 -3.95 -5.58 -7.80
CA MET A 140 -3.90 -4.13 -7.74
C MET A 140 -3.98 -3.49 -9.13
N ARG A 141 -4.39 -2.25 -9.20
CA ARG A 141 -4.13 -1.38 -10.35
C ARG A 141 -2.70 -0.89 -10.25
N PHE A 142 -1.95 -1.05 -11.33
CA PHE A 142 -0.62 -0.48 -11.45
C PHE A 142 -0.55 0.50 -12.62
N VAL A 143 0.48 1.34 -12.62
CA VAL A 143 0.87 2.13 -13.79
C VAL A 143 1.18 1.21 -14.97
N ASP A 144 1.07 1.74 -16.19
CA ASP A 144 1.29 0.98 -17.42
C ASP A 144 2.67 0.28 -17.39
N ASP A 145 2.66 -0.99 -17.79
CA ASP A 145 3.84 -1.87 -17.80
C ASP A 145 4.60 -1.92 -16.48
N MET A 146 3.97 -1.57 -15.36
CA MET A 146 4.59 -1.46 -14.03
C MET A 146 5.88 -0.63 -14.01
N LYS A 147 5.96 0.38 -14.86
CA LYS A 147 7.16 1.21 -15.02
C LYS A 147 7.52 1.91 -13.70
N GLY A 148 8.71 1.63 -13.18
CA GLY A 148 9.18 2.14 -11.89
C GLY A 148 8.66 1.38 -10.67
N VAL A 149 7.80 0.37 -10.87
CA VAL A 149 7.29 -0.50 -9.80
C VAL A 149 8.20 -1.73 -9.66
N THR A 150 8.62 -2.01 -8.43
CA THR A 150 9.33 -3.25 -8.09
C THR A 150 8.48 -4.05 -7.10
N PRO A 151 7.97 -5.23 -7.50
CA PRO A 151 7.31 -6.15 -6.57
C PRO A 151 8.28 -6.60 -5.46
N ILE A 152 7.87 -6.45 -4.21
CA ILE A 152 8.65 -6.89 -3.04
C ILE A 152 8.10 -8.22 -2.52
N LEU A 153 6.79 -8.33 -2.39
CA LEU A 153 6.11 -9.57 -2.01
C LEU A 153 5.09 -9.95 -3.09
N ALA A 154 5.23 -11.15 -3.61
CA ALA A 154 4.28 -11.70 -4.57
C ALA A 154 4.19 -13.21 -4.43
N ASP A 155 2.98 -13.75 -4.53
CA ASP A 155 2.74 -15.19 -4.57
C ASP A 155 1.49 -15.52 -5.38
N LEU A 156 1.27 -16.79 -5.70
CA LEU A 156 0.09 -17.26 -6.40
C LEU A 156 -1.02 -17.60 -5.38
N PRO A 157 -2.12 -16.83 -5.36
CA PRO A 157 -3.25 -17.13 -4.47
C PRO A 157 -3.84 -18.52 -4.77
N PRO A 158 -4.22 -19.30 -3.75
CA PRO A 158 -4.79 -20.60 -3.96
C PRO A 158 -6.21 -20.51 -4.56
N PRO A 159 -6.65 -21.52 -5.35
CA PRO A 159 -7.93 -21.47 -6.08
C PRO A 159 -9.18 -21.26 -5.22
N ASN A 160 -9.11 -21.56 -3.92
CA ASN A 160 -10.24 -21.34 -3.00
C ASN A 160 -10.54 -19.83 -2.82
N THR A 161 -9.57 -18.94 -2.96
CA THR A 161 -9.77 -17.48 -2.91
C THR A 161 -10.68 -16.97 -4.04
N LEU A 162 -10.73 -17.72 -5.16
CA LEU A 162 -11.53 -17.38 -6.34
C LEU A 162 -13.02 -17.77 -6.22
N ARG A 163 -13.41 -18.48 -5.15
CA ARG A 163 -14.80 -18.93 -4.93
C ARG A 163 -15.72 -17.83 -4.42
N ARG A 164 -15.17 -16.69 -4.04
CA ARG A 164 -15.96 -15.54 -3.61
C ARG A 164 -16.83 -15.03 -4.77
N PRO A 165 -18.07 -14.59 -4.51
CA PRO A 165 -18.95 -14.05 -5.55
C PRO A 165 -18.37 -12.78 -6.17
N ASP A 166 -18.87 -12.40 -7.33
CA ASP A 166 -18.53 -11.12 -7.95
C ASP A 166 -19.04 -9.97 -7.08
N GLY A 167 -18.24 -8.94 -6.94
CA GLY A 167 -18.58 -7.76 -6.18
C GLY A 167 -17.36 -7.04 -5.61
N PRO A 168 -17.60 -5.88 -4.97
CA PRO A 168 -16.55 -5.05 -4.41
C PRO A 168 -15.64 -5.82 -3.44
N ARG A 169 -14.33 -5.76 -3.62
CA ARG A 169 -13.28 -6.47 -2.86
C ARG A 169 -13.46 -8.00 -2.82
N SER A 170 -14.45 -8.55 -3.50
CA SER A 170 -14.84 -9.96 -3.36
C SER A 170 -14.30 -10.83 -4.49
N GLY A 171 -14.74 -10.58 -5.71
CA GLY A 171 -14.32 -11.33 -6.88
C GLY A 171 -14.71 -10.66 -8.17
N ASN A 172 -14.07 -11.03 -9.27
CA ASN A 172 -14.41 -10.63 -10.62
C ASN A 172 -13.76 -11.56 -11.64
N SER A 173 -14.21 -11.47 -12.90
CA SER A 173 -13.71 -12.34 -13.96
C SER A 173 -12.24 -12.11 -14.30
N ALA A 174 -11.71 -10.90 -14.08
CA ALA A 174 -10.32 -10.57 -14.38
C ALA A 174 -9.37 -11.24 -13.39
N VAL A 175 -9.62 -11.11 -12.10
CA VAL A 175 -8.79 -11.75 -11.06
C VAL A 175 -8.81 -13.29 -11.21
N ARG A 176 -9.95 -13.88 -11.56
CA ARG A 176 -10.03 -15.33 -11.78
C ARG A 176 -9.18 -15.77 -12.97
N ARG A 177 -9.18 -15.00 -14.06
CA ARG A 177 -8.33 -15.31 -15.24
C ARG A 177 -6.85 -15.19 -14.89
N ALA A 178 -6.44 -14.13 -14.20
CA ALA A 178 -5.05 -13.91 -13.82
C ALA A 178 -4.52 -15.07 -12.94
N VAL A 179 -5.25 -15.43 -11.88
CA VAL A 179 -4.84 -16.53 -11.00
C VAL A 179 -4.90 -17.88 -11.71
N ALA A 180 -5.92 -18.13 -12.55
CA ALA A 180 -6.00 -19.37 -13.33
C ALA A 180 -4.87 -19.49 -14.36
N ALA A 181 -4.34 -18.38 -14.87
CA ALA A 181 -3.16 -18.34 -15.73
C ALA A 181 -1.83 -18.54 -14.97
N GLY A 182 -1.87 -18.67 -13.64
CA GLY A 182 -0.67 -18.82 -12.80
C GLY A 182 0.07 -17.51 -12.54
N GLU A 183 -0.58 -16.38 -12.71
CA GLU A 183 0.03 -15.07 -12.47
C GLU A 183 0.18 -14.82 -10.96
N LYS A 184 1.45 -14.73 -10.48
CA LYS A 184 1.72 -14.30 -9.12
C LYS A 184 1.14 -12.90 -8.88
N GLN A 185 0.49 -12.73 -7.76
CA GLN A 185 -0.17 -11.49 -7.39
C GLN A 185 0.72 -10.68 -6.42
N VAL A 186 0.97 -9.43 -6.76
CA VAL A 186 1.77 -8.52 -5.95
C VAL A 186 0.93 -8.03 -4.77
N VAL A 187 1.47 -8.13 -3.56
CA VAL A 187 0.82 -7.71 -2.31
C VAL A 187 1.64 -6.67 -1.54
N ALA A 188 2.91 -6.47 -1.93
CA ALA A 188 3.72 -5.34 -1.50
C ALA A 188 4.68 -4.94 -2.63
N TRP A 189 4.88 -3.66 -2.82
CA TRP A 189 5.72 -3.12 -3.90
C TRP A 189 6.38 -1.80 -3.50
N THR A 190 7.45 -1.45 -4.20
CA THR A 190 8.02 -0.11 -4.20
C THR A 190 7.78 0.58 -5.54
N TYR A 191 7.81 1.90 -5.54
CA TYR A 191 7.66 2.71 -6.73
C TYR A 191 8.66 3.87 -6.73
N GLU A 192 9.45 3.97 -7.78
CA GLU A 192 10.33 5.11 -8.05
C GLU A 192 9.56 6.13 -8.89
N ARG A 193 9.15 7.24 -8.26
CA ARG A 193 8.37 8.27 -8.97
C ARG A 193 9.23 9.01 -10.01
N PRO A 194 8.70 9.25 -11.23
CA PRO A 194 9.41 10.06 -12.23
C PRO A 194 9.70 11.49 -11.76
N SER A 195 8.89 12.02 -10.85
CA SER A 195 9.06 13.35 -10.25
C SER A 195 10.06 13.39 -9.08
N GLY A 196 10.63 12.25 -8.72
CA GLY A 196 11.45 12.09 -7.52
C GLY A 196 10.65 11.58 -6.32
N GLY A 197 11.37 11.05 -5.33
CA GLY A 197 10.77 10.38 -4.18
C GLY A 197 10.28 8.97 -4.47
N ARG A 198 9.79 8.28 -3.44
CA ARG A 198 9.42 6.86 -3.51
C ARG A 198 8.07 6.61 -2.90
N GLY A 199 7.37 5.59 -3.43
CA GLY A 199 6.17 5.01 -2.85
C GLY A 199 6.41 3.58 -2.37
N PHE A 200 5.68 3.14 -1.34
CA PHE A 200 5.59 1.76 -0.91
C PHE A 200 4.13 1.44 -0.55
N GLY A 201 3.60 0.35 -1.07
CA GLY A 201 2.27 -0.15 -0.78
C GLY A 201 2.24 -1.63 -0.52
#